data_d0e2d1f7a0af05a7dfab1bb3eaab89f5
#
_entry.id   d0e2d1f7a0af05a7dfab1bb3eaab89f5
#
_cell.length_a   1.000
_cell.length_b   1.000
_cell.length_c   1.000
_cell.angle_alpha   90.00
_cell.angle_beta   90.00
_cell.angle_gamma   90.00
#
_symmetry.space_group_name_H-M   'P 1'
#
loop_
_entity.id
_entity.type
_entity.pdbx_description
1 polymer ?
#
loop_
_entity_poly.entity_id
_entity_poly.type
_entity_poly.pdbx_seq_one_letter_code
_entity_poly.pdbx_strand_id
1 'polypeptide(L)'
;MEQATYLKINPADSVVVCLQAKKKGEIIEVDGQQITVKQDTPAGHKVLIKDVKKGEDIIKYGYPIGHAREDLKAGDWVNENNLKTNLSGTLDYIYNPVNEELSIKKENRTFKGYVRKNGDVGVRNEIWVVPTVGCVNGIAERLVKELKRETHEEGVDNIYAWHHNYGCSQLSGDHENTRKVLRDICLHPNAGAVLVLSLGCENNQPDDFMKMLGDYDKDRIKLLVTQKVEDEMEAGMTILRELYDIAKQDKREEVPVSKLRVGLKCGGSDGFSGITANPLVGEFSDWLVAQGGTSVLTEVPEMFGAETILMNRCRTEELFNQTVSMINNFKEYFLSHGEPVGENPSPGNKAGGISTLEDKALGCTQKCGKAPVSGVMEYGDRLQNNGLNLLSAPGNDLVAATALASCGCHIVLFTTGRGTPFGTFVPTMKIATNPDLARRKQNWIDFSAGQLVEGRTMQELVPEFIDKVLSVASGEQARNEANDYREISIFKNGVTL
;
A
#
# COMPACT_ATOMS: atom_id res chain seq x y z
N MET A 1 27.33 6.48 -23.37
CA MET A 1 26.23 7.47 -23.55
C MET A 1 26.21 8.36 -22.32
N GLU A 2 26.15 9.68 -22.46
CA GLU A 2 25.98 10.57 -21.31
C GLU A 2 24.67 10.24 -20.61
N GLN A 3 24.72 10.15 -19.29
CA GLN A 3 23.55 9.86 -18.47
C GLN A 3 22.56 11.03 -18.56
N ALA A 4 21.29 10.74 -18.86
CA ALA A 4 20.27 11.77 -18.90
C ALA A 4 20.17 12.48 -17.54
N THR A 5 20.15 13.81 -17.56
CA THR A 5 20.10 14.63 -16.34
C THR A 5 18.72 15.22 -16.06
N TYR A 6 17.78 15.02 -16.98
CA TYR A 6 16.36 15.39 -16.90
C TYR A 6 15.53 14.46 -17.78
N LEU A 7 14.23 14.41 -17.54
CA LEU A 7 13.30 13.50 -18.24
C LEU A 7 11.99 14.24 -18.59
N LYS A 8 11.61 14.23 -19.87
CA LYS A 8 10.24 14.50 -20.32
C LYS A 8 9.49 13.18 -20.34
N ILE A 9 8.43 13.04 -19.53
CA ILE A 9 7.77 11.73 -19.30
C ILE A 9 6.81 11.43 -20.45
N ASN A 10 6.03 12.42 -20.88
CA ASN A 10 5.05 12.28 -21.96
C ASN A 10 5.29 13.37 -23.01
N PRO A 11 5.08 13.10 -24.30
CA PRO A 11 5.23 14.11 -25.36
C PRO A 11 4.39 15.38 -25.13
N ALA A 12 3.22 15.28 -24.45
CA ALA A 12 2.34 16.40 -24.16
C ALA A 12 2.81 17.27 -22.96
N ASP A 13 3.79 16.81 -22.18
CA ASP A 13 4.22 17.48 -20.96
C ASP A 13 4.74 18.89 -21.23
N SER A 14 4.38 19.82 -20.36
CA SER A 14 4.89 21.19 -20.34
C SER A 14 6.09 21.36 -19.40
N VAL A 15 6.51 20.28 -18.73
CA VAL A 15 7.63 20.25 -17.80
C VAL A 15 8.55 19.07 -18.09
N VAL A 16 9.80 19.19 -17.64
CA VAL A 16 10.72 18.07 -17.45
C VAL A 16 11.01 17.87 -15.97
N VAL A 17 11.25 16.63 -15.56
CA VAL A 17 11.71 16.29 -14.21
C VAL A 17 13.23 16.28 -14.20
N CYS A 18 13.84 17.00 -13.28
CA CYS A 18 15.29 17.02 -13.08
C CYS A 18 15.74 15.72 -12.42
N LEU A 19 16.49 14.87 -13.11
CA LEU A 19 17.10 13.65 -12.55
C LEU A 19 18.31 14.00 -11.68
N GLN A 20 18.96 15.12 -11.98
CA GLN A 20 20.03 15.74 -11.19
C GLN A 20 19.68 17.19 -10.95
N ALA A 21 20.17 17.76 -9.83
CA ALA A 21 19.97 19.19 -9.55
C ALA A 21 20.51 20.06 -10.69
N LYS A 22 19.76 21.09 -11.04
CA LYS A 22 20.09 22.07 -12.08
C LYS A 22 20.43 23.41 -11.45
N LYS A 23 21.48 24.06 -11.99
CA LYS A 23 21.86 25.40 -11.59
C LYS A 23 21.24 26.46 -12.47
N LYS A 24 20.99 27.62 -11.90
CA LYS A 24 20.58 28.80 -12.67
C LYS A 24 21.59 29.08 -13.78
N GLY A 25 21.11 29.25 -15.01
CA GLY A 25 21.91 29.47 -16.18
C GLY A 25 22.32 28.23 -16.96
N GLU A 26 22.10 27.01 -16.39
CA GLU A 26 22.30 25.79 -17.16
C GLU A 26 21.31 25.72 -18.33
N ILE A 27 21.76 25.13 -19.43
CA ILE A 27 20.94 24.92 -20.62
C ILE A 27 20.52 23.46 -20.66
N ILE A 28 19.20 23.21 -20.83
CA ILE A 28 18.62 21.91 -21.13
C ILE A 28 18.11 21.94 -22.58
N GLU A 29 18.25 20.86 -23.31
CA GLU A 29 17.76 20.72 -24.68
C GLU A 29 16.58 19.75 -24.70
N VAL A 30 15.38 20.25 -25.04
CA VAL A 30 14.14 19.47 -25.08
C VAL A 30 13.44 19.72 -26.40
N ASP A 31 13.09 18.66 -27.13
CA ASP A 31 12.41 18.72 -28.43
C ASP A 31 13.12 19.66 -29.44
N GLY A 32 14.48 19.70 -29.42
CA GLY A 32 15.29 20.54 -30.28
C GLY A 32 15.33 22.04 -29.87
N GLN A 33 14.79 22.38 -28.71
CA GLN A 33 14.83 23.74 -28.16
C GLN A 33 15.80 23.82 -26.98
N GLN A 34 16.60 24.87 -26.95
CA GLN A 34 17.45 25.19 -25.80
C GLN A 34 16.69 26.06 -24.78
N ILE A 35 16.62 25.58 -23.55
CA ILE A 35 15.91 26.24 -22.45
C ILE A 35 16.92 26.54 -21.35
N THR A 36 17.01 27.81 -20.95
CA THR A 36 17.88 28.24 -19.86
C THR A 36 17.14 28.12 -18.54
N VAL A 37 17.66 27.32 -17.61
CA VAL A 37 17.13 27.19 -16.25
C VAL A 37 17.28 28.50 -15.50
N LYS A 38 16.20 29.03 -14.93
CA LYS A 38 16.17 30.38 -14.36
C LYS A 38 16.46 30.42 -12.86
N GLN A 39 16.30 29.30 -12.17
CA GLN A 39 16.55 29.17 -10.72
C GLN A 39 17.27 27.83 -10.45
N ASP A 40 18.05 27.77 -9.36
CA ASP A 40 18.56 26.51 -8.86
C ASP A 40 17.38 25.56 -8.57
N THR A 41 17.32 24.44 -9.27
CA THR A 41 16.23 23.46 -9.18
C THR A 41 16.76 22.14 -8.67
N PRO A 42 16.27 21.64 -7.52
CA PRO A 42 16.73 20.37 -6.96
C PRO A 42 16.37 19.16 -7.83
N ALA A 43 17.06 18.04 -7.63
CA ALA A 43 16.68 16.77 -8.23
C ALA A 43 15.27 16.33 -7.77
N GLY A 44 14.51 15.70 -8.67
CA GLY A 44 13.11 15.33 -8.46
C GLY A 44 12.11 16.48 -8.74
N HIS A 45 12.57 17.72 -8.85
CA HIS A 45 11.72 18.87 -9.18
C HIS A 45 11.57 19.08 -10.68
N LYS A 46 10.68 20.01 -11.04
CA LYS A 46 10.23 20.26 -12.43
C LYS A 46 10.68 21.61 -12.96
N VAL A 47 11.12 21.64 -14.20
CA VAL A 47 11.40 22.86 -14.97
C VAL A 47 10.42 22.94 -16.13
N LEU A 48 9.81 24.12 -16.29
CA LEU A 48 8.88 24.44 -17.37
C LEU A 48 9.61 24.48 -18.72
N ILE A 49 9.05 23.85 -19.76
CA ILE A 49 9.68 23.79 -21.09
C ILE A 49 8.99 24.67 -22.13
N LYS A 50 7.89 25.30 -21.79
CA LYS A 50 7.16 26.28 -22.62
C LYS A 50 6.55 27.36 -21.74
N ASP A 51 6.24 28.53 -22.32
CA ASP A 51 5.53 29.59 -21.62
C ASP A 51 4.11 29.12 -21.26
N VAL A 52 3.64 29.49 -20.06
CA VAL A 52 2.29 29.20 -19.55
C VAL A 52 1.74 30.50 -18.94
N LYS A 53 0.51 30.86 -19.29
CA LYS A 53 -0.18 32.02 -18.73
C LYS A 53 -0.84 31.70 -17.42
N LYS A 54 -1.08 32.72 -16.60
CA LYS A 54 -1.88 32.59 -15.38
C LYS A 54 -3.23 31.92 -15.69
N GLY A 55 -3.57 30.87 -14.93
CA GLY A 55 -4.80 30.09 -15.07
C GLY A 55 -4.75 28.99 -16.12
N GLU A 56 -3.68 28.91 -16.93
CA GLU A 56 -3.49 27.76 -17.84
C GLU A 56 -2.92 26.55 -17.10
N ASP A 57 -3.31 25.35 -17.57
CA ASP A 57 -2.87 24.10 -17.00
C ASP A 57 -1.37 23.81 -17.25
N ILE A 58 -0.73 23.26 -16.23
CA ILE A 58 0.60 22.66 -16.34
C ILE A 58 0.43 21.16 -16.47
N ILE A 59 1.04 20.59 -17.53
CA ILE A 59 0.88 19.18 -17.91
C ILE A 59 2.11 18.37 -17.48
N LYS A 60 1.87 17.23 -16.82
CA LYS A 60 2.85 16.18 -16.50
C LYS A 60 2.18 14.82 -16.60
N TYR A 61 2.88 13.80 -17.05
CA TYR A 61 2.33 12.48 -17.37
C TYR A 61 1.25 12.50 -18.46
N GLY A 62 1.18 13.56 -19.27
CA GLY A 62 0.13 13.80 -20.26
C GLY A 62 -1.18 14.36 -19.70
N TYR A 63 -1.25 14.71 -18.41
CA TYR A 63 -2.43 15.20 -17.72
C TYR A 63 -2.16 16.50 -16.96
N PRO A 64 -3.17 17.33 -16.71
CA PRO A 64 -3.05 18.50 -15.87
C PRO A 64 -2.64 18.12 -14.44
N ILE A 65 -1.60 18.80 -13.91
CA ILE A 65 -1.20 18.70 -12.51
C ILE A 65 -1.62 19.94 -11.70
N GLY A 66 -2.47 20.77 -12.25
CA GLY A 66 -2.94 22.05 -11.72
C GLY A 66 -2.73 23.17 -12.73
N HIS A 67 -3.06 24.40 -12.34
CA HIS A 67 -2.90 25.61 -13.17
C HIS A 67 -1.91 26.61 -12.59
N ALA A 68 -1.31 27.40 -13.47
CA ALA A 68 -0.35 28.44 -13.09
C ALA A 68 -1.02 29.57 -12.30
N ARG A 69 -0.42 29.96 -11.17
CA ARG A 69 -0.90 31.11 -10.35
C ARG A 69 -0.56 32.46 -10.95
N GLU A 70 0.44 32.51 -11.83
CA GLU A 70 0.98 33.71 -12.50
C GLU A 70 1.50 33.34 -13.89
N ASP A 71 1.88 34.34 -14.70
CA ASP A 71 2.54 34.07 -15.98
C ASP A 71 3.92 33.45 -15.74
N LEU A 72 4.15 32.24 -16.24
CA LEU A 72 5.41 31.52 -16.15
C LEU A 72 6.08 31.38 -17.51
N LYS A 73 7.39 31.31 -17.52
CA LYS A 73 8.21 31.20 -18.70
C LYS A 73 8.98 29.89 -18.77
N ALA A 74 9.33 29.47 -19.96
CA ALA A 74 10.25 28.34 -20.12
C ALA A 74 11.53 28.59 -19.29
N GLY A 75 11.98 27.55 -18.58
CA GLY A 75 13.09 27.60 -17.64
C GLY A 75 12.72 27.90 -16.18
N ASP A 76 11.46 28.28 -15.89
CA ASP A 76 11.01 28.48 -14.50
C ASP A 76 10.87 27.16 -13.74
N TRP A 77 11.24 27.18 -12.46
CA TRP A 77 11.01 26.08 -11.54
C TRP A 77 9.53 26.02 -11.13
N VAL A 78 8.85 24.92 -11.44
CA VAL A 78 7.45 24.68 -11.06
C VAL A 78 7.39 24.01 -9.69
N ASN A 79 6.70 24.65 -8.75
CA ASN A 79 6.55 24.19 -7.37
C ASN A 79 5.22 24.65 -6.76
N GLU A 80 4.98 24.37 -5.48
CA GLU A 80 3.75 24.69 -4.76
C GLU A 80 3.43 26.21 -4.67
N ASN A 81 4.40 27.09 -4.89
CA ASN A 81 4.18 28.53 -4.80
C ASN A 81 3.55 29.10 -6.08
N ASN A 82 3.86 28.52 -7.25
CA ASN A 82 3.40 29.00 -8.55
C ASN A 82 2.43 28.07 -9.28
N LEU A 83 2.10 26.91 -8.67
CA LEU A 83 1.09 25.97 -9.14
C LEU A 83 -0.08 25.89 -8.14
N LYS A 84 -1.32 25.81 -8.64
CA LYS A 84 -2.54 25.62 -7.83
C LYS A 84 -3.31 24.42 -8.35
N THR A 85 -3.86 23.64 -7.42
CA THR A 85 -4.72 22.47 -7.72
C THR A 85 -5.97 22.86 -8.50
N ASN A 86 -6.42 21.97 -9.39
CA ASN A 86 -7.70 22.03 -10.10
C ASN A 86 -8.80 21.25 -9.35
N LEU A 87 -8.45 20.57 -8.26
CA LEU A 87 -9.40 19.73 -7.54
C LEU A 87 -10.54 20.56 -6.95
N SER A 88 -11.72 20.02 -7.08
CA SER A 88 -12.97 20.52 -6.50
C SER A 88 -13.66 19.39 -5.73
N GLY A 89 -14.88 19.61 -5.22
CA GLY A 89 -15.67 18.59 -4.53
C GLY A 89 -16.01 17.35 -5.37
N THR A 90 -17.14 16.75 -5.08
CA THR A 90 -17.65 15.59 -5.84
C THR A 90 -17.91 15.97 -7.30
N LEU A 91 -17.67 15.02 -8.20
CA LEU A 91 -17.83 15.20 -9.65
C LEU A 91 -18.71 14.11 -10.23
N ASP A 92 -19.35 14.43 -11.35
CA ASP A 92 -19.98 13.46 -12.24
C ASP A 92 -18.94 12.95 -13.25
N TYR A 93 -18.93 11.65 -13.49
CA TYR A 93 -18.00 11.01 -14.41
C TYR A 93 -18.76 10.24 -15.50
N ILE A 94 -18.14 10.11 -16.67
CA ILE A 94 -18.69 9.38 -17.80
C ILE A 94 -17.82 8.14 -18.04
N TYR A 95 -18.46 6.97 -18.14
CA TYR A 95 -17.77 5.74 -18.45
C TYR A 95 -17.29 5.73 -19.90
N ASN A 96 -16.00 5.75 -20.10
CA ASN A 96 -15.33 5.64 -21.40
C ASN A 96 -14.30 4.50 -21.36
N PRO A 97 -14.75 3.24 -21.52
CA PRO A 97 -13.90 2.08 -21.27
C PRO A 97 -12.71 1.99 -22.22
N VAL A 98 -11.53 1.79 -21.64
CA VAL A 98 -10.29 1.46 -22.36
C VAL A 98 -10.11 -0.05 -22.24
N ASN A 99 -10.32 -0.76 -23.36
CA ASN A 99 -10.18 -2.22 -23.43
C ASN A 99 -8.76 -2.59 -23.89
N GLU A 100 -7.77 -2.37 -23.02
CA GLU A 100 -6.42 -2.85 -23.24
C GLU A 100 -6.23 -4.19 -22.52
N GLU A 101 -5.88 -5.23 -23.29
CA GLU A 101 -5.46 -6.51 -22.72
C GLU A 101 -3.94 -6.49 -22.45
N LEU A 102 -3.53 -7.11 -21.35
CA LEU A 102 -2.12 -7.26 -21.04
C LEU A 102 -1.46 -8.27 -22.00
N SER A 103 -0.54 -7.79 -22.84
CA SER A 103 0.24 -8.63 -23.75
C SER A 103 1.44 -9.29 -23.06
N ILE A 104 1.25 -9.83 -21.83
CA ILE A 104 2.29 -10.47 -21.05
C ILE A 104 2.13 -11.98 -21.13
N LYS A 105 3.23 -12.66 -21.49
CA LYS A 105 3.24 -14.12 -21.59
C LYS A 105 3.01 -14.78 -20.23
N LYS A 106 2.17 -15.81 -20.19
CA LYS A 106 2.05 -16.68 -19.02
C LYS A 106 3.33 -17.49 -18.81
N GLU A 107 3.75 -17.55 -17.55
CA GLU A 107 4.92 -18.28 -17.08
C GLU A 107 4.50 -19.30 -16.02
N ASN A 108 5.19 -20.43 -15.96
CA ASN A 108 4.95 -21.42 -14.90
C ASN A 108 5.84 -21.10 -13.66
N ARG A 109 5.65 -19.89 -13.10
CA ARG A 109 6.38 -19.48 -11.89
C ARG A 109 5.65 -19.94 -10.64
N THR A 110 6.43 -20.30 -9.64
CA THR A 110 5.95 -20.74 -8.32
C THR A 110 6.64 -19.97 -7.19
N PHE A 111 6.08 -20.07 -6.00
CA PHE A 111 6.74 -19.71 -4.75
C PHE A 111 6.48 -20.78 -3.71
N LYS A 112 7.25 -20.80 -2.62
CA LYS A 112 7.10 -21.75 -1.53
C LYS A 112 6.16 -21.19 -0.46
N GLY A 113 4.90 -21.61 -0.47
CA GLY A 113 3.85 -21.18 0.46
C GLY A 113 3.35 -22.27 1.39
N TYR A 114 2.55 -21.90 2.38
CA TYR A 114 1.85 -22.81 3.30
C TYR A 114 0.40 -22.98 2.84
N VAL A 115 0.06 -24.17 2.37
CA VAL A 115 -1.32 -24.47 1.93
C VAL A 115 -2.19 -24.73 3.16
N ARG A 116 -3.25 -23.96 3.32
CA ARG A 116 -4.20 -24.08 4.42
C ARG A 116 -5.34 -25.06 4.07
N LYS A 117 -6.01 -25.60 5.08
CA LYS A 117 -7.08 -26.59 4.94
C LYS A 117 -8.23 -26.14 4.01
N ASN A 118 -8.51 -24.85 3.96
CA ASN A 118 -9.51 -24.26 3.06
C ASN A 118 -8.98 -24.00 1.62
N GLY A 119 -7.73 -24.38 1.30
CA GLY A 119 -7.09 -24.18 0.01
C GLY A 119 -6.48 -22.77 -0.19
N ASP A 120 -6.54 -21.92 0.84
CA ASP A 120 -5.81 -20.64 0.83
C ASP A 120 -4.31 -20.87 1.08
N VAL A 121 -3.48 -19.87 0.77
CA VAL A 121 -2.02 -20.01 0.85
C VAL A 121 -1.44 -18.85 1.66
N GLY A 122 -0.64 -19.17 2.68
CA GLY A 122 0.16 -18.20 3.42
C GLY A 122 1.60 -18.12 2.91
N VAL A 123 2.21 -16.95 2.98
CA VAL A 123 3.64 -16.73 2.73
C VAL A 123 4.44 -16.76 4.04
N ARG A 124 3.74 -16.85 5.16
CA ARG A 124 4.28 -17.05 6.52
C ARG A 124 3.46 -18.12 7.25
N ASN A 125 4.04 -18.63 8.32
CA ASN A 125 3.41 -19.55 9.26
C ASN A 125 3.65 -19.05 10.68
N GLU A 126 2.87 -18.03 11.06
CA GLU A 126 3.03 -17.36 12.34
C GLU A 126 1.94 -17.74 13.34
N ILE A 127 2.23 -17.61 14.63
CA ILE A 127 1.23 -17.73 15.69
C ILE A 127 0.86 -16.32 16.15
N TRP A 128 -0.42 -16.01 16.10
CA TRP A 128 -0.90 -14.67 16.45
C TRP A 128 -1.80 -14.69 17.68
N VAL A 129 -1.60 -13.73 18.56
CA VAL A 129 -2.55 -13.38 19.63
C VAL A 129 -3.26 -12.11 19.19
N VAL A 130 -4.59 -12.21 19.03
CA VAL A 130 -5.43 -11.11 18.53
C VAL A 130 -6.38 -10.67 19.64
N PRO A 131 -6.09 -9.54 20.32
CA PRO A 131 -7.00 -8.95 21.29
C PRO A 131 -8.31 -8.52 20.62
N THR A 132 -9.46 -8.81 21.23
CA THR A 132 -10.76 -8.25 20.79
C THR A 132 -10.99 -6.83 21.34
N VAL A 133 -10.20 -6.45 22.34
CA VAL A 133 -10.23 -5.13 23.00
C VAL A 133 -8.84 -4.75 23.50
N GLY A 134 -8.52 -3.47 23.43
CA GLY A 134 -7.22 -2.95 23.88
C GLY A 134 -6.86 -3.20 25.34
N CYS A 135 -7.85 -3.42 26.22
CA CYS A 135 -7.64 -3.70 27.64
C CYS A 135 -6.78 -4.94 27.93
N VAL A 136 -6.73 -5.91 27.01
CA VAL A 136 -5.96 -7.15 27.17
C VAL A 136 -4.64 -7.17 26.38
N ASN A 137 -4.24 -6.04 25.77
CA ASN A 137 -2.97 -5.95 25.03
C ASN A 137 -1.76 -6.39 25.88
N GLY A 138 -1.70 -5.98 27.15
CA GLY A 138 -0.60 -6.36 28.05
C GLY A 138 -0.54 -7.85 28.35
N ILE A 139 -1.69 -8.53 28.43
CA ILE A 139 -1.76 -9.99 28.58
C ILE A 139 -1.28 -10.67 27.30
N ALA A 140 -1.74 -10.19 26.14
CA ALA A 140 -1.33 -10.71 24.83
C ALA A 140 0.19 -10.63 24.63
N GLU A 141 0.79 -9.49 24.95
CA GLU A 141 2.24 -9.29 24.87
C GLU A 141 3.01 -10.23 25.79
N ARG A 142 2.53 -10.39 27.03
CA ARG A 142 3.17 -11.30 28.01
C ARG A 142 3.08 -12.76 27.57
N LEU A 143 1.94 -13.19 27.06
CA LEU A 143 1.75 -14.55 26.52
C LEU A 143 2.70 -14.83 25.35
N VAL A 144 2.80 -13.92 24.39
CA VAL A 144 3.74 -14.03 23.26
C VAL A 144 5.17 -14.15 23.74
N LYS A 145 5.58 -13.29 24.68
CA LYS A 145 6.94 -13.29 25.24
C LYS A 145 7.28 -14.60 25.94
N GLU A 146 6.34 -15.19 26.71
CA GLU A 146 6.54 -16.46 27.37
C GLU A 146 6.63 -17.62 26.36
N LEU A 147 5.76 -17.63 25.35
CA LEU A 147 5.80 -18.68 24.32
C LEU A 147 7.09 -18.61 23.50
N LYS A 148 7.56 -17.42 23.11
CA LYS A 148 8.87 -17.24 22.44
C LYS A 148 10.02 -17.78 23.28
N ARG A 149 10.00 -17.49 24.59
CA ARG A 149 11.02 -17.98 25.53
C ARG A 149 11.03 -19.50 25.65
N GLU A 150 9.86 -20.15 25.63
CA GLU A 150 9.75 -21.62 25.75
C GLU A 150 10.13 -22.34 24.46
N THR A 151 9.76 -21.78 23.31
CA THR A 151 9.83 -22.48 22.02
C THR A 151 10.99 -22.05 21.14
N HIS A 152 11.60 -20.91 21.44
CA HIS A 152 12.60 -20.26 20.58
C HIS A 152 12.12 -20.10 19.12
N GLU A 153 10.77 -20.07 18.90
CA GLU A 153 10.10 -19.97 17.60
C GLU A 153 10.48 -21.09 16.60
N GLU A 154 10.99 -22.24 17.08
CA GLU A 154 11.40 -23.33 16.20
C GLU A 154 10.21 -23.92 15.41
N GLY A 155 10.31 -23.94 14.08
CA GLY A 155 9.30 -24.49 13.18
C GLY A 155 8.15 -23.55 12.82
N VAL A 156 8.16 -22.30 13.30
CA VAL A 156 7.27 -21.22 12.89
C VAL A 156 8.06 -19.99 12.46
N ASP A 157 7.47 -19.10 11.65
CA ASP A 157 8.19 -17.92 11.16
C ASP A 157 8.23 -16.79 12.21
N ASN A 158 7.22 -16.66 13.09
CA ASN A 158 7.20 -15.71 14.22
C ASN A 158 6.01 -16.03 15.16
N ILE A 159 6.02 -15.40 16.36
CA ILE A 159 4.91 -15.39 17.31
C ILE A 159 4.64 -13.94 17.67
N TYR A 160 3.42 -13.42 17.46
CA TYR A 160 3.16 -11.97 17.57
C TYR A 160 1.79 -11.65 18.18
N ALA A 161 1.70 -10.51 18.89
CA ALA A 161 0.44 -9.96 19.41
C ALA A 161 0.07 -8.68 18.64
N TRP A 162 -1.14 -8.59 18.09
CA TRP A 162 -1.59 -7.46 17.30
C TRP A 162 -2.33 -6.44 18.17
N HIS A 163 -1.57 -5.52 18.75
CA HIS A 163 -2.08 -4.50 19.66
C HIS A 163 -2.93 -3.46 18.92
N HIS A 164 -4.03 -3.05 19.55
CA HIS A 164 -4.86 -1.93 19.12
C HIS A 164 -5.56 -1.27 20.30
N ASN A 165 -6.19 -0.09 20.09
CA ASN A 165 -6.79 0.71 21.16
C ASN A 165 -8.33 0.65 21.20
N TYR A 166 -8.95 -0.28 20.47
CA TYR A 166 -10.37 -0.33 20.22
C TYR A 166 -11.04 -1.57 20.82
N GLY A 167 -12.27 -1.86 20.38
CA GLY A 167 -13.08 -3.01 20.82
C GLY A 167 -14.09 -2.68 21.90
N CYS A 168 -13.93 -1.53 22.58
CA CYS A 168 -14.89 -0.98 23.53
C CYS A 168 -15.08 0.52 23.28
N SER A 169 -16.22 1.09 23.71
CA SER A 169 -16.54 2.52 23.60
C SER A 169 -16.55 3.07 22.17
N GLN A 170 -16.78 2.21 21.19
CA GLN A 170 -16.95 2.55 19.78
C GLN A 170 -18.42 2.44 19.38
N LEU A 171 -18.85 3.31 18.46
CA LEU A 171 -20.21 3.34 17.92
C LEU A 171 -20.23 2.97 16.44
N SER A 172 -21.35 2.38 16.01
CA SER A 172 -21.72 2.18 14.59
C SER A 172 -20.56 1.71 13.70
N GLY A 173 -20.21 2.52 12.69
CA GLY A 173 -19.21 2.19 11.68
C GLY A 173 -17.81 1.90 12.22
N ASP A 174 -17.35 2.65 13.21
CA ASP A 174 -16.03 2.41 13.82
C ASP A 174 -15.95 1.05 14.54
N HIS A 175 -17.04 0.67 15.23
CA HIS A 175 -17.13 -0.64 15.88
C HIS A 175 -17.12 -1.78 14.84
N GLU A 176 -17.91 -1.61 13.77
CA GLU A 176 -17.96 -2.59 12.69
C GLU A 176 -16.63 -2.70 11.94
N ASN A 177 -15.96 -1.58 11.65
CA ASN A 177 -14.62 -1.56 11.04
C ASN A 177 -13.60 -2.31 11.90
N THR A 178 -13.61 -2.07 13.22
CA THR A 178 -12.73 -2.78 14.17
C THR A 178 -12.97 -4.27 14.12
N ARG A 179 -14.23 -4.71 14.19
CA ARG A 179 -14.61 -6.13 14.15
C ARG A 179 -14.19 -6.79 12.83
N LYS A 180 -14.43 -6.12 11.68
CA LYS A 180 -14.03 -6.63 10.36
C LYS A 180 -12.53 -6.81 10.26
N VAL A 181 -11.74 -5.80 10.61
CA VAL A 181 -10.27 -5.88 10.53
C VAL A 181 -9.72 -6.97 11.44
N LEU A 182 -10.20 -7.09 12.69
CA LEU A 182 -9.75 -8.14 13.62
C LEU A 182 -10.15 -9.55 13.14
N ARG A 183 -11.38 -9.70 12.60
CA ARG A 183 -11.81 -10.94 11.93
C ARG A 183 -10.84 -11.34 10.83
N ASP A 184 -10.47 -10.39 9.98
CA ASP A 184 -9.65 -10.63 8.81
C ASP A 184 -8.20 -10.95 9.17
N ILE A 185 -7.69 -10.38 10.26
CA ILE A 185 -6.40 -10.78 10.86
C ILE A 185 -6.50 -12.23 11.35
N CYS A 186 -7.57 -12.60 12.08
CA CYS A 186 -7.75 -13.98 12.56
C CYS A 186 -7.83 -15.01 11.43
N LEU A 187 -8.42 -14.64 10.29
CA LEU A 187 -8.62 -15.52 9.13
C LEU A 187 -7.51 -15.39 8.08
N HIS A 188 -6.46 -14.62 8.36
CA HIS A 188 -5.40 -14.39 7.38
C HIS A 188 -4.51 -15.64 7.21
N PRO A 189 -4.20 -16.08 5.97
CA PRO A 189 -3.47 -17.31 5.74
C PRO A 189 -2.00 -17.29 6.17
N ASN A 190 -1.41 -16.11 6.45
CA ASN A 190 -0.08 -16.01 7.06
C ASN A 190 -0.09 -16.45 8.54
N ALA A 191 -1.25 -16.51 9.20
CA ALA A 191 -1.39 -17.12 10.50
C ALA A 191 -1.45 -18.64 10.37
N GLY A 192 -0.51 -19.34 10.97
CA GLY A 192 -0.56 -20.79 11.16
C GLY A 192 -1.52 -21.18 12.27
N ALA A 193 -1.62 -20.33 13.30
CA ALA A 193 -2.58 -20.47 14.39
C ALA A 193 -2.88 -19.12 15.04
N VAL A 194 -4.05 -18.99 15.68
CA VAL A 194 -4.52 -17.75 16.31
C VAL A 194 -5.15 -18.01 17.66
N LEU A 195 -4.71 -17.26 18.67
CA LEU A 195 -5.43 -17.10 19.93
C LEU A 195 -6.21 -15.78 19.88
N VAL A 196 -7.53 -15.85 19.82
CA VAL A 196 -8.43 -14.71 20.04
C VAL A 196 -8.50 -14.45 21.54
N LEU A 197 -8.05 -13.28 21.98
CA LEU A 197 -7.99 -12.93 23.41
C LEU A 197 -9.01 -11.84 23.72
N SER A 198 -10.00 -12.19 24.54
CA SER A 198 -11.11 -11.33 24.93
C SER A 198 -11.05 -11.02 26.43
N LEU A 199 -11.52 -9.82 26.82
CA LEU A 199 -11.74 -9.49 28.23
C LEU A 199 -13.02 -10.14 28.76
N GLY A 200 -14.16 -9.93 28.07
CA GLY A 200 -15.46 -10.50 28.43
C GLY A 200 -16.59 -9.48 28.60
N CYS A 201 -16.28 -8.18 28.82
CA CYS A 201 -17.27 -7.12 29.02
C CYS A 201 -17.22 -6.00 27.95
N GLU A 202 -16.38 -6.15 26.94
CA GLU A 202 -16.24 -5.20 25.84
C GLU A 202 -17.44 -5.15 24.90
N ASN A 203 -17.59 -4.05 24.13
CA ASN A 203 -18.64 -3.98 23.08
C ASN A 203 -18.45 -5.04 21.98
N ASN A 204 -17.20 -5.38 21.68
CA ASN A 204 -16.88 -6.48 20.76
C ASN A 204 -17.02 -7.84 21.45
N GLN A 205 -18.26 -8.21 21.79
CA GLN A 205 -18.56 -9.43 22.56
C GLN A 205 -17.96 -10.69 21.93
N PRO A 206 -17.29 -11.54 22.74
CA PRO A 206 -16.52 -12.67 22.23
C PRO A 206 -17.34 -13.67 21.42
N ASP A 207 -18.54 -14.02 21.86
CA ASP A 207 -19.40 -14.99 21.19
C ASP A 207 -19.88 -14.48 19.82
N ASP A 208 -20.19 -13.18 19.72
CA ASP A 208 -20.61 -12.56 18.45
C ASP A 208 -19.42 -12.35 17.50
N PHE A 209 -18.25 -12.06 18.05
CA PHE A 209 -17.02 -11.98 17.26
C PHE A 209 -16.66 -13.35 16.66
N MET A 210 -16.71 -14.43 17.44
CA MET A 210 -16.45 -15.79 16.95
C MET A 210 -17.45 -16.23 15.89
N LYS A 211 -18.74 -15.87 16.02
CA LYS A 211 -19.73 -16.11 14.95
C LYS A 211 -19.39 -15.39 13.65
N MET A 212 -18.81 -14.20 13.75
CA MET A 212 -18.41 -13.40 12.58
C MET A 212 -17.27 -14.03 11.79
N LEU A 213 -16.46 -14.91 12.39
CA LEU A 213 -15.44 -15.68 11.67
C LEU A 213 -16.03 -16.63 10.62
N GLY A 214 -17.30 -17.03 10.78
CA GLY A 214 -17.98 -17.95 9.86
C GLY A 214 -17.42 -19.37 9.95
N ASP A 215 -17.14 -19.98 8.80
CA ASP A 215 -16.46 -21.27 8.72
C ASP A 215 -14.95 -21.10 8.84
N TYR A 216 -14.38 -21.56 9.95
CA TYR A 216 -12.94 -21.45 10.24
C TYR A 216 -12.40 -22.74 10.86
N ASP A 217 -11.09 -22.94 10.79
CA ASP A 217 -10.42 -24.09 11.39
C ASP A 217 -10.35 -23.94 12.93
N LYS A 218 -11.24 -24.66 13.62
CA LYS A 218 -11.38 -24.61 15.09
C LYS A 218 -10.18 -25.20 15.84
N ASP A 219 -9.35 -25.99 15.18
CA ASP A 219 -8.11 -26.50 15.76
C ASP A 219 -7.03 -25.42 15.78
N ARG A 220 -7.08 -24.46 14.85
CA ARG A 220 -6.08 -23.40 14.67
C ARG A 220 -6.49 -22.03 15.18
N ILE A 221 -7.79 -21.78 15.39
CA ILE A 221 -8.30 -20.52 15.93
C ILE A 221 -9.08 -20.83 17.19
N LYS A 222 -8.55 -20.38 18.34
CA LYS A 222 -9.12 -20.64 19.66
C LYS A 222 -9.41 -19.33 20.39
N LEU A 223 -10.39 -19.32 21.28
CA LEU A 223 -10.81 -18.18 22.09
C LEU A 223 -10.43 -18.38 23.56
N LEU A 224 -9.88 -17.33 24.18
CA LEU A 224 -9.76 -17.19 25.61
C LEU A 224 -10.50 -15.93 26.07
N VAL A 225 -11.44 -16.07 27.01
CA VAL A 225 -12.11 -14.95 27.69
C VAL A 225 -11.51 -14.81 29.08
N THR A 226 -10.72 -13.76 29.31
CA THR A 226 -9.89 -13.63 30.53
C THR A 226 -10.72 -13.54 31.81
N GLN A 227 -11.88 -12.88 31.78
CA GLN A 227 -12.79 -12.81 32.97
C GLN A 227 -13.49 -14.13 33.31
N LYS A 228 -13.38 -15.17 32.47
CA LYS A 228 -14.01 -16.49 32.71
C LYS A 228 -13.05 -17.53 33.28
N VAL A 229 -11.78 -17.18 33.49
CA VAL A 229 -10.74 -18.07 34.05
C VAL A 229 -10.12 -17.47 35.30
N GLU A 230 -9.55 -18.32 36.17
CA GLU A 230 -8.89 -17.87 37.41
C GLU A 230 -7.50 -17.29 37.13
N ASP A 231 -6.75 -17.91 36.20
CA ASP A 231 -5.43 -17.45 35.75
C ASP A 231 -5.38 -17.45 34.22
N GLU A 232 -5.44 -16.23 33.65
CA GLU A 232 -5.42 -16.02 32.21
C GLU A 232 -4.06 -16.36 31.58
N MET A 233 -2.97 -16.29 32.37
CA MET A 233 -1.64 -16.66 31.84
C MET A 233 -1.51 -18.17 31.74
N GLU A 234 -1.93 -18.95 32.74
CA GLU A 234 -1.91 -20.41 32.70
C GLU A 234 -2.83 -20.94 31.59
N ALA A 235 -4.06 -20.43 31.53
CA ALA A 235 -5.03 -20.82 30.49
C ALA A 235 -4.54 -20.44 29.09
N GLY A 236 -4.03 -19.23 28.92
CA GLY A 236 -3.51 -18.75 27.63
C GLY A 236 -2.30 -19.51 27.16
N MET A 237 -1.35 -19.81 28.04
CA MET A 237 -0.17 -20.62 27.68
C MET A 237 -0.53 -22.06 27.34
N THR A 238 -1.52 -22.64 28.00
CA THR A 238 -2.02 -23.98 27.66
C THR A 238 -2.55 -24.01 26.23
N ILE A 239 -3.41 -23.06 25.85
CA ILE A 239 -3.95 -22.96 24.49
C ILE A 239 -2.82 -22.69 23.48
N LEU A 240 -1.91 -21.76 23.79
CA LEU A 240 -0.83 -21.39 22.88
C LEU A 240 0.15 -22.53 22.60
N ARG A 241 0.44 -23.39 23.59
CA ARG A 241 1.27 -24.59 23.37
C ARG A 241 0.61 -25.56 22.41
N GLU A 242 -0.72 -25.81 22.55
CA GLU A 242 -1.48 -26.63 21.60
C GLU A 242 -1.44 -26.03 20.18
N LEU A 243 -1.67 -24.73 20.05
CA LEU A 243 -1.61 -24.01 18.77
C LEU A 243 -0.22 -24.07 18.13
N TYR A 244 0.84 -23.95 18.94
CA TYR A 244 2.22 -24.07 18.50
C TYR A 244 2.52 -25.49 18.01
N ASP A 245 2.10 -26.52 18.74
CA ASP A 245 2.33 -27.92 18.37
C ASP A 245 1.66 -28.27 17.03
N ILE A 246 0.54 -27.63 16.70
CA ILE A 246 -0.11 -27.75 15.40
C ILE A 246 0.67 -26.97 14.33
N ALA A 247 0.93 -25.70 14.56
CA ALA A 247 1.51 -24.81 13.55
C ALA A 247 2.93 -25.23 13.13
N LYS A 248 3.77 -25.72 14.07
CA LYS A 248 5.15 -26.17 13.76
C LYS A 248 5.24 -27.37 12.83
N GLN A 249 4.13 -28.09 12.58
CA GLN A 249 4.07 -29.20 11.65
C GLN A 249 3.93 -28.77 10.19
N ASP A 250 3.50 -27.52 9.94
CA ASP A 250 3.29 -27.02 8.59
C ASP A 250 4.61 -26.97 7.82
N LYS A 251 4.52 -27.26 6.54
CA LYS A 251 5.67 -27.22 5.62
C LYS A 251 5.33 -26.36 4.41
N ARG A 252 6.33 -25.68 3.89
CA ARG A 252 6.21 -24.94 2.63
C ARG A 252 6.14 -25.91 1.46
N GLU A 253 5.24 -25.62 0.53
CA GLU A 253 5.05 -26.38 -0.69
C GLU A 253 5.18 -25.43 -1.91
N GLU A 254 5.51 -26.00 -3.09
CA GLU A 254 5.49 -25.26 -4.33
C GLU A 254 4.05 -24.93 -4.73
N VAL A 255 3.73 -23.65 -4.80
CA VAL A 255 2.41 -23.16 -5.20
C VAL A 255 2.52 -22.20 -6.38
N PRO A 256 1.56 -22.21 -7.31
CA PRO A 256 1.62 -21.34 -8.48
C PRO A 256 1.47 -19.86 -8.08
N VAL A 257 2.17 -18.97 -8.79
CA VAL A 257 2.14 -17.52 -8.54
C VAL A 257 0.74 -16.92 -8.65
N SER A 258 -0.19 -17.59 -9.33
CA SER A 258 -1.60 -17.20 -9.39
C SER A 258 -2.32 -17.18 -8.01
N LYS A 259 -1.72 -17.80 -6.99
CA LYS A 259 -2.21 -17.72 -5.60
C LYS A 259 -1.67 -16.50 -4.85
N LEU A 260 -0.70 -15.78 -5.39
CA LEU A 260 -0.10 -14.63 -4.73
C LEU A 260 -1.03 -13.40 -4.78
N ARG A 261 -1.20 -12.74 -3.64
CA ARG A 261 -1.99 -11.51 -3.46
C ARG A 261 -1.11 -10.43 -2.87
N VAL A 262 -1.02 -9.28 -3.55
CA VAL A 262 -0.07 -8.22 -3.19
C VAL A 262 -0.79 -6.88 -3.06
N GLY A 263 -0.56 -6.19 -1.95
CA GLY A 263 -1.04 -4.83 -1.72
C GLY A 263 -0.05 -3.79 -2.26
N LEU A 264 -0.57 -2.73 -2.86
CA LEU A 264 0.19 -1.66 -3.49
C LEU A 264 0.00 -0.36 -2.72
N LYS A 265 1.10 0.20 -2.21
CA LYS A 265 1.08 1.37 -1.35
C LYS A 265 2.28 2.28 -1.60
N CYS A 266 2.16 3.57 -1.24
CA CYS A 266 3.30 4.46 -1.13
C CYS A 266 3.24 5.31 0.15
N GLY A 267 4.40 5.80 0.59
CA GLY A 267 4.49 6.73 1.71
C GLY A 267 5.82 7.48 1.67
N GLY A 268 5.81 8.77 2.05
CA GLY A 268 6.97 9.63 1.91
C GLY A 268 7.41 9.79 0.45
N SER A 269 6.45 9.94 -0.47
CA SER A 269 6.69 10.05 -1.92
C SER A 269 7.48 11.32 -2.27
N ASP A 270 8.27 11.23 -3.33
CA ASP A 270 9.05 12.32 -3.94
C ASP A 270 8.81 12.40 -5.46
N GLY A 271 9.48 13.35 -6.13
CA GLY A 271 9.36 13.53 -7.58
C GLY A 271 9.85 12.36 -8.43
N PHE A 272 10.63 11.44 -7.85
CA PHE A 272 11.07 10.21 -8.52
C PHE A 272 10.03 9.07 -8.41
N SER A 273 9.10 9.15 -7.46
CA SER A 273 8.14 8.07 -7.20
C SER A 273 7.39 7.62 -8.46
N GLY A 274 6.87 8.57 -9.24
CA GLY A 274 6.09 8.30 -10.45
C GLY A 274 6.90 7.97 -11.70
N ILE A 275 8.24 7.98 -11.61
CA ILE A 275 9.12 7.65 -12.76
C ILE A 275 10.08 6.48 -12.46
N THR A 276 10.12 6.00 -11.24
CA THR A 276 10.98 4.87 -10.82
C THR A 276 10.18 3.78 -10.11
N ALA A 277 9.99 3.87 -8.79
CA ALA A 277 9.43 2.79 -7.98
C ALA A 277 7.96 2.49 -8.31
N ASN A 278 7.13 3.50 -8.54
CA ASN A 278 5.71 3.25 -8.84
C ASN A 278 5.53 2.57 -10.20
N PRO A 279 6.16 2.99 -11.31
CA PRO A 279 6.14 2.23 -12.56
C PRO A 279 6.73 0.82 -12.44
N LEU A 280 7.82 0.62 -11.68
CA LEU A 280 8.38 -0.72 -11.47
C LEU A 280 7.39 -1.65 -10.76
N VAL A 281 6.71 -1.15 -9.73
CA VAL A 281 5.63 -1.89 -9.04
C VAL A 281 4.44 -2.11 -9.99
N GLY A 282 4.16 -1.17 -10.89
CA GLY A 282 3.13 -1.30 -11.93
C GLY A 282 3.42 -2.41 -12.92
N GLU A 283 4.63 -2.49 -13.42
CA GLU A 283 5.07 -3.60 -14.30
C GLU A 283 4.97 -4.96 -13.58
N PHE A 284 5.37 -5.01 -12.30
CA PHE A 284 5.17 -6.20 -11.47
C PHE A 284 3.68 -6.53 -11.30
N SER A 285 2.82 -5.54 -11.04
CA SER A 285 1.37 -5.73 -10.90
C SER A 285 0.75 -6.31 -12.18
N ASP A 286 1.11 -5.76 -13.33
CA ASP A 286 0.65 -6.27 -14.64
C ASP A 286 1.12 -7.70 -14.88
N TRP A 287 2.39 -7.99 -14.58
CA TRP A 287 2.92 -9.35 -14.67
C TRP A 287 2.15 -10.30 -13.75
N LEU A 288 1.95 -9.95 -12.47
CA LEU A 288 1.23 -10.77 -11.49
C LEU A 288 -0.21 -11.06 -11.94
N VAL A 289 -0.92 -10.05 -12.40
CA VAL A 289 -2.30 -10.18 -12.91
C VAL A 289 -2.34 -11.08 -14.16
N ALA A 290 -1.38 -10.93 -15.07
CA ALA A 290 -1.27 -11.78 -16.26
C ALA A 290 -0.99 -13.25 -15.89
N GLN A 291 -0.29 -13.52 -14.77
CA GLN A 291 -0.10 -14.87 -14.23
C GLN A 291 -1.35 -15.39 -13.48
N GLY A 292 -2.42 -14.61 -13.34
CA GLY A 292 -3.65 -14.98 -12.63
C GLY A 292 -3.62 -14.66 -11.13
N GLY A 293 -2.60 -13.96 -10.66
CA GLY A 293 -2.51 -13.47 -9.28
C GLY A 293 -3.35 -12.21 -9.06
N THR A 294 -3.18 -11.59 -7.90
CA THR A 294 -4.00 -10.45 -7.46
C THR A 294 -3.14 -9.30 -6.96
N SER A 295 -3.45 -8.09 -7.41
CA SER A 295 -2.93 -6.85 -6.85
C SER A 295 -4.07 -5.96 -6.36
N VAL A 296 -3.82 -5.21 -5.29
CA VAL A 296 -4.81 -4.32 -4.66
C VAL A 296 -4.21 -2.93 -4.50
N LEU A 297 -4.82 -1.93 -5.12
CA LEU A 297 -4.50 -0.52 -4.94
C LEU A 297 -5.43 0.08 -3.89
N THR A 298 -4.89 0.88 -2.98
CA THR A 298 -5.65 1.64 -1.97
C THR A 298 -5.19 3.10 -1.92
N GLU A 299 -5.47 3.79 -0.81
CA GLU A 299 -5.14 5.22 -0.62
C GLU A 299 -6.02 6.10 -1.51
N VAL A 300 -7.36 6.01 -1.35
CA VAL A 300 -8.33 6.72 -2.20
C VAL A 300 -8.03 8.20 -2.38
N PRO A 301 -7.60 8.98 -1.34
CA PRO A 301 -7.22 10.37 -1.53
C PRO A 301 -6.05 10.58 -2.50
N GLU A 302 -5.20 9.57 -2.70
CA GLU A 302 -4.09 9.61 -3.65
C GLU A 302 -4.49 9.18 -5.07
N MET A 303 -5.78 8.98 -5.32
CA MET A 303 -6.37 8.77 -6.65
C MET A 303 -6.99 10.06 -7.21
N PHE A 304 -7.23 11.08 -6.37
CA PHE A 304 -7.91 12.33 -6.77
C PHE A 304 -7.09 13.10 -7.81
N GLY A 305 -7.69 13.36 -8.96
CA GLY A 305 -7.06 13.96 -10.14
C GLY A 305 -6.48 12.93 -11.12
N ALA A 306 -6.44 11.64 -10.74
CA ALA A 306 -6.07 10.52 -11.61
C ALA A 306 -7.18 9.44 -11.69
N GLU A 307 -8.30 9.66 -11.01
CA GLU A 307 -9.39 8.69 -10.86
C GLU A 307 -9.99 8.22 -12.18
N THR A 308 -10.06 9.08 -13.20
CA THR A 308 -10.60 8.73 -14.52
C THR A 308 -9.76 7.67 -15.22
N ILE A 309 -8.45 7.59 -14.95
CA ILE A 309 -7.58 6.56 -15.48
C ILE A 309 -8.00 5.18 -14.96
N LEU A 310 -8.35 5.08 -13.66
CA LEU A 310 -8.83 3.85 -13.03
C LEU A 310 -10.25 3.54 -13.45
N MET A 311 -11.14 4.53 -13.46
CA MET A 311 -12.55 4.41 -13.84
C MET A 311 -12.73 3.85 -15.26
N ASN A 312 -11.94 4.37 -16.22
CA ASN A 312 -12.01 3.93 -17.61
C ASN A 312 -11.40 2.53 -17.83
N ARG A 313 -10.66 2.00 -16.87
CA ARG A 313 -10.13 0.62 -16.88
C ARG A 313 -11.04 -0.39 -16.18
N CYS A 314 -12.19 0.03 -15.63
CA CYS A 314 -13.17 -0.88 -15.07
C CYS A 314 -13.75 -1.79 -16.15
N ARG A 315 -13.78 -3.10 -15.89
CA ARG A 315 -14.27 -4.11 -16.87
C ARG A 315 -15.75 -3.96 -17.20
N THR A 316 -16.52 -3.39 -16.28
CA THR A 316 -17.96 -3.22 -16.40
C THR A 316 -18.39 -1.84 -15.92
N GLU A 317 -19.55 -1.37 -16.40
CA GLU A 317 -20.15 -0.14 -15.93
C GLU A 317 -20.52 -0.19 -14.44
N GLU A 318 -20.82 -1.37 -13.92
CA GLU A 318 -21.06 -1.57 -12.47
C GLU A 318 -19.80 -1.26 -11.66
N LEU A 319 -18.64 -1.80 -12.05
CA LEU A 319 -17.35 -1.51 -11.39
C LEU A 319 -16.97 -0.03 -11.54
N PHE A 320 -17.28 0.58 -12.69
CA PHE A 320 -17.11 2.02 -12.88
C PHE A 320 -17.95 2.79 -11.85
N ASN A 321 -19.24 2.49 -11.71
CA ASN A 321 -20.11 3.15 -10.74
C ASN A 321 -19.67 2.93 -9.29
N GLN A 322 -19.19 1.75 -8.95
CA GLN A 322 -18.59 1.46 -7.63
C GLN A 322 -17.33 2.31 -7.41
N THR A 323 -16.46 2.46 -8.42
CA THR A 323 -15.27 3.31 -8.34
C THR A 323 -15.64 4.78 -8.17
N VAL A 324 -16.62 5.28 -8.91
CA VAL A 324 -17.17 6.65 -8.76
C VAL A 324 -17.67 6.86 -7.33
N SER A 325 -18.44 5.90 -6.81
CA SER A 325 -18.95 5.97 -5.43
C SER A 325 -17.84 5.99 -4.41
N MET A 326 -16.83 5.12 -4.54
CA MET A 326 -15.66 5.07 -3.65
C MET A 326 -14.92 6.43 -3.62
N ILE A 327 -14.69 7.03 -4.78
CA ILE A 327 -14.00 8.33 -4.90
C ILE A 327 -14.84 9.46 -4.28
N ASN A 328 -16.12 9.56 -4.68
CA ASN A 328 -17.00 10.64 -4.21
C ASN A 328 -17.33 10.52 -2.73
N ASN A 329 -17.55 9.31 -2.21
CA ASN A 329 -17.77 9.06 -0.78
C ASN A 329 -16.56 9.51 0.06
N PHE A 330 -15.35 9.31 -0.45
CA PHE A 330 -14.15 9.75 0.26
C PHE A 330 -13.95 11.27 0.19
N LYS A 331 -14.31 11.93 -0.92
CA LYS A 331 -14.36 13.40 -1.01
C LYS A 331 -15.40 13.96 -0.03
N GLU A 332 -16.59 13.36 0.03
CA GLU A 332 -17.65 13.75 0.97
C GLU A 332 -17.23 13.56 2.42
N TYR A 333 -16.45 12.51 2.72
CA TYR A 333 -15.86 12.32 4.06
C TYR A 333 -15.03 13.54 4.49
N PHE A 334 -14.16 14.12 3.63
CA PHE A 334 -13.44 15.35 3.93
C PHE A 334 -14.39 16.54 4.10
N LEU A 335 -15.30 16.74 3.16
CA LEU A 335 -16.23 17.88 3.16
C LEU A 335 -17.15 17.88 4.38
N SER A 336 -17.63 16.70 4.82
CA SER A 336 -18.49 16.56 6.02
C SER A 336 -17.77 16.93 7.33
N HIS A 337 -16.41 16.89 7.32
CA HIS A 337 -15.58 17.33 8.44
C HIS A 337 -15.07 18.78 8.29
N GLY A 338 -15.47 19.48 7.23
CA GLY A 338 -15.03 20.86 6.95
C GLY A 338 -13.60 20.94 6.43
N GLU A 339 -13.04 19.84 5.94
CA GLU A 339 -11.67 19.77 5.44
C GLU A 339 -11.62 19.86 3.90
N PRO A 340 -10.58 20.49 3.34
CA PRO A 340 -10.42 20.59 1.89
C PRO A 340 -9.99 19.24 1.28
N VAL A 341 -10.55 18.91 0.12
CA VAL A 341 -10.22 17.67 -0.62
C VAL A 341 -8.75 17.62 -1.06
N GLY A 342 -8.12 18.76 -1.28
CA GLY A 342 -6.77 18.88 -1.86
C GLY A 342 -5.64 19.16 -0.85
N GLU A 343 -5.80 18.87 0.46
CA GLU A 343 -4.79 19.19 1.48
C GLU A 343 -3.47 18.40 1.34
N ASN A 344 -3.52 17.15 0.88
CA ASN A 344 -2.32 16.42 0.46
C ASN A 344 -1.77 17.07 -0.85
N PRO A 345 -0.44 17.22 -1.09
CA PRO A 345 0.71 16.53 -0.52
C PRO A 345 1.24 17.13 0.81
N SER A 346 1.87 16.28 1.62
CA SER A 346 2.54 16.68 2.86
C SER A 346 3.75 17.61 2.60
N PRO A 347 4.23 18.34 3.62
CA PRO A 347 5.45 19.15 3.47
C PRO A 347 6.66 18.36 2.97
N GLY A 348 6.82 17.11 3.39
CA GLY A 348 7.90 16.24 2.92
C GLY A 348 7.77 15.85 1.45
N ASN A 349 6.55 15.67 0.94
CA ASN A 349 6.31 15.44 -0.49
C ASN A 349 6.64 16.68 -1.32
N LYS A 350 6.25 17.87 -0.87
CA LYS A 350 6.54 19.15 -1.53
C LYS A 350 8.05 19.40 -1.59
N ALA A 351 8.76 19.22 -0.48
CA ALA A 351 10.23 19.28 -0.45
C ALA A 351 10.89 18.23 -1.36
N GLY A 352 10.22 17.15 -1.69
CA GLY A 352 10.66 16.10 -2.62
C GLY A 352 10.29 16.36 -4.09
N GLY A 353 9.63 17.47 -4.42
CA GLY A 353 9.32 17.86 -5.80
C GLY A 353 7.88 17.62 -6.27
N ILE A 354 7.00 17.12 -5.39
CA ILE A 354 5.56 16.99 -5.69
C ILE A 354 4.86 18.30 -5.32
N SER A 355 4.07 18.88 -6.24
CA SER A 355 3.52 20.22 -6.05
C SER A 355 2.04 20.24 -5.68
N THR A 356 1.23 19.33 -6.23
CA THR A 356 -0.23 19.26 -6.05
C THR A 356 -0.65 17.83 -5.79
N LEU A 357 -1.91 17.62 -5.41
CA LEU A 357 -2.44 16.27 -5.22
C LEU A 357 -2.59 15.53 -6.55
N GLU A 358 -2.95 16.21 -7.65
CA GLU A 358 -2.99 15.64 -8.99
C GLU A 358 -1.59 15.15 -9.44
N ASP A 359 -0.55 15.95 -9.20
CA ASP A 359 0.85 15.55 -9.47
C ASP A 359 1.22 14.28 -8.69
N LYS A 360 0.79 14.19 -7.43
CA LYS A 360 0.98 13.01 -6.59
C LYS A 360 0.17 11.83 -7.11
N ALA A 361 -1.12 12.01 -7.36
CA ALA A 361 -2.05 10.96 -7.76
C ALA A 361 -1.67 10.30 -9.10
N LEU A 362 -1.30 11.10 -10.10
CA LEU A 362 -0.81 10.61 -11.38
C LEU A 362 0.46 9.75 -11.24
N GLY A 363 1.33 10.09 -10.30
CA GLY A 363 2.49 9.27 -9.96
C GLY A 363 2.11 8.02 -9.15
N CYS A 364 1.19 8.13 -8.19
CA CYS A 364 0.77 7.05 -7.30
C CYS A 364 0.01 5.95 -8.04
N THR A 365 -0.88 6.30 -8.96
CA THR A 365 -1.67 5.34 -9.76
C THR A 365 -0.81 4.48 -10.68
N GLN A 366 0.42 4.88 -11.00
CA GLN A 366 1.36 4.04 -11.77
C GLN A 366 1.61 2.68 -11.10
N LYS A 367 1.49 2.56 -9.76
CA LYS A 367 1.68 1.30 -9.01
C LYS A 367 0.77 0.16 -9.49
N CYS A 368 -0.40 0.46 -10.03
CA CYS A 368 -1.34 -0.55 -10.49
C CYS A 368 -1.17 -0.94 -11.96
N GLY A 369 -0.10 -0.49 -12.62
CA GLY A 369 0.18 -0.80 -14.02
C GLY A 369 -0.96 -0.43 -14.96
N LYS A 370 -1.27 -1.31 -15.92
CA LYS A 370 -2.29 -1.14 -16.97
C LYS A 370 -3.44 -2.14 -16.87
N ALA A 371 -3.37 -3.11 -15.98
CA ALA A 371 -4.38 -4.16 -15.82
C ALA A 371 -5.79 -3.58 -15.65
N PRO A 372 -6.83 -4.19 -16.24
CA PRO A 372 -8.21 -3.76 -16.03
C PRO A 372 -8.64 -3.99 -14.58
N VAL A 373 -9.44 -3.07 -14.02
CA VAL A 373 -10.01 -3.18 -12.69
C VAL A 373 -11.05 -4.30 -12.65
N SER A 374 -10.85 -5.27 -11.77
CA SER A 374 -11.65 -6.49 -11.64
C SER A 374 -12.53 -6.53 -10.40
N GLY A 375 -12.33 -5.60 -9.45
CA GLY A 375 -13.13 -5.49 -8.23
C GLY A 375 -12.91 -4.16 -7.53
N VAL A 376 -13.92 -3.74 -6.78
CA VAL A 376 -13.90 -2.57 -5.89
C VAL A 376 -14.41 -3.01 -4.53
N MET A 377 -13.71 -2.67 -3.47
CA MET A 377 -13.97 -3.12 -2.10
C MET A 377 -14.10 -1.94 -1.16
N GLU A 378 -15.01 -2.04 -0.21
CA GLU A 378 -15.10 -1.12 0.92
C GLU A 378 -14.09 -1.48 2.01
N TYR A 379 -13.86 -0.55 2.95
CA TYR A 379 -12.97 -0.77 4.08
C TYR A 379 -13.43 -1.98 4.93
N GLY A 380 -12.52 -2.92 5.17
CA GLY A 380 -12.79 -4.15 5.91
C GLY A 380 -13.47 -5.26 5.10
N ASP A 381 -13.55 -5.13 3.78
CA ASP A 381 -13.95 -6.22 2.91
C ASP A 381 -12.76 -7.14 2.58
N ARG A 382 -13.07 -8.41 2.30
CA ARG A 382 -12.09 -9.42 1.88
C ARG A 382 -12.10 -9.58 0.37
N LEU A 383 -10.94 -9.85 -0.20
CA LEU A 383 -10.75 -10.16 -1.63
C LEU A 383 -11.65 -11.31 -2.09
N GLN A 384 -12.39 -11.08 -3.16
CA GLN A 384 -13.26 -12.04 -3.83
C GLN A 384 -12.79 -12.36 -5.25
N ASN A 385 -12.13 -11.41 -5.91
CA ASN A 385 -11.77 -11.47 -7.32
C ASN A 385 -10.26 -11.48 -7.50
N ASN A 386 -9.77 -12.30 -8.43
CA ASN A 386 -8.38 -12.19 -8.90
C ASN A 386 -8.23 -10.97 -9.83
N GLY A 387 -7.00 -10.56 -10.06
CA GLY A 387 -6.66 -9.42 -10.90
C GLY A 387 -6.46 -8.13 -10.11
N LEU A 388 -6.58 -6.98 -10.76
CA LEU A 388 -6.45 -5.68 -10.10
C LEU A 388 -7.75 -5.32 -9.38
N ASN A 389 -7.63 -5.05 -8.08
CA ASN A 389 -8.74 -4.58 -7.25
C ASN A 389 -8.43 -3.21 -6.65
N LEU A 390 -9.47 -2.42 -6.40
CA LEU A 390 -9.39 -1.16 -5.67
C LEU A 390 -9.99 -1.35 -4.27
N LEU A 391 -9.36 -0.77 -3.25
CA LEU A 391 -9.81 -0.86 -1.85
C LEU A 391 -9.97 0.54 -1.27
N SER A 392 -11.14 0.80 -0.70
CA SER A 392 -11.42 2.04 0.03
C SER A 392 -10.65 2.08 1.35
N ALA A 393 -9.63 2.95 1.43
CA ALA A 393 -8.94 3.28 2.68
C ALA A 393 -8.26 4.67 2.56
N PRO A 394 -7.96 5.33 3.70
CA PRO A 394 -7.29 6.62 3.70
C PRO A 394 -5.81 6.51 3.28
N GLY A 395 -5.16 7.65 3.04
CA GLY A 395 -3.73 7.73 2.70
C GLY A 395 -2.78 7.58 3.90
N ASN A 396 -3.29 7.45 5.14
CA ASN A 396 -2.45 7.21 6.31
C ASN A 396 -1.72 5.88 6.18
N ASP A 397 -0.37 5.89 6.33
CA ASP A 397 0.49 4.74 6.07
C ASP A 397 0.09 3.48 6.85
N LEU A 398 -0.19 3.63 8.15
CA LEU A 398 -0.52 2.51 9.03
C LEU A 398 -1.89 1.93 8.69
N VAL A 399 -2.90 2.80 8.52
CA VAL A 399 -4.28 2.39 8.23
C VAL A 399 -4.38 1.73 6.86
N ALA A 400 -3.77 2.34 5.83
CA ALA A 400 -3.81 1.81 4.47
C ALA A 400 -3.10 0.45 4.35
N ALA A 401 -1.91 0.30 4.96
CA ALA A 401 -1.19 -0.97 4.94
C ALA A 401 -1.94 -2.06 5.72
N THR A 402 -2.56 -1.71 6.86
CA THR A 402 -3.41 -2.64 7.61
C THR A 402 -4.63 -3.06 6.79
N ALA A 403 -5.27 -2.12 6.08
CA ALA A 403 -6.41 -2.43 5.21
C ALA A 403 -6.03 -3.37 4.06
N LEU A 404 -4.88 -3.15 3.41
CA LEU A 404 -4.36 -4.05 2.36
C LEU A 404 -4.08 -5.46 2.89
N ALA A 405 -3.45 -5.55 4.05
CA ALA A 405 -3.17 -6.85 4.66
C ALA A 405 -4.46 -7.54 5.10
N SER A 406 -5.39 -6.85 5.78
CA SER A 406 -6.64 -7.43 6.25
C SER A 406 -7.57 -7.86 5.12
N CYS A 407 -7.59 -7.19 3.97
CA CYS A 407 -8.38 -7.66 2.83
C CYS A 407 -7.87 -9.00 2.25
N GLY A 408 -6.69 -9.46 2.66
CA GLY A 408 -6.10 -10.76 2.32
C GLY A 408 -4.82 -10.70 1.48
N CYS A 409 -4.17 -9.54 1.37
CA CYS A 409 -2.87 -9.44 0.70
C CYS A 409 -1.77 -10.09 1.56
N HIS A 410 -0.99 -10.97 0.96
CA HIS A 410 0.09 -11.71 1.63
C HIS A 410 1.33 -10.85 1.89
N ILE A 411 1.57 -9.88 1.03
CA ILE A 411 2.71 -8.95 1.02
C ILE A 411 2.18 -7.56 0.67
N VAL A 412 2.77 -6.52 1.26
CA VAL A 412 2.55 -5.13 0.85
C VAL A 412 3.82 -4.60 0.20
N LEU A 413 3.72 -4.11 -1.03
CA LEU A 413 4.77 -3.37 -1.72
C LEU A 413 4.62 -1.88 -1.40
N PHE A 414 5.60 -1.33 -0.71
CA PHE A 414 5.57 0.02 -0.17
C PHE A 414 6.66 0.88 -0.82
N THR A 415 6.30 1.71 -1.80
CA THR A 415 7.24 2.62 -2.45
C THR A 415 7.49 3.86 -1.60
N THR A 416 8.73 4.34 -1.53
CA THR A 416 9.09 5.49 -0.70
C THR A 416 10.30 6.25 -1.24
N GLY A 417 10.23 7.59 -1.22
CA GLY A 417 11.32 8.48 -1.58
C GLY A 417 12.05 9.05 -0.36
N ARG A 418 11.37 9.14 0.79
CA ARG A 418 11.93 9.68 2.04
C ARG A 418 12.34 8.60 3.01
N GLY A 419 11.73 7.41 2.91
CA GLY A 419 11.96 6.25 3.77
C GLY A 419 11.09 6.24 5.02
N THR A 420 10.67 5.03 5.40
CA THR A 420 10.00 4.74 6.67
C THR A 420 10.39 3.35 7.15
N PRO A 421 10.60 3.12 8.45
CA PRO A 421 10.83 1.78 8.99
C PRO A 421 9.55 0.95 9.11
N PHE A 422 8.38 1.59 9.15
CA PHE A 422 7.08 0.98 9.41
C PHE A 422 6.81 -0.26 8.53
N GLY A 423 6.20 -1.28 9.12
CA GLY A 423 5.58 -2.42 8.45
C GLY A 423 4.29 -2.83 9.13
N THR A 424 3.37 -3.45 8.39
CA THR A 424 2.13 -3.99 8.93
C THR A 424 2.30 -5.47 9.34
N PHE A 425 1.21 -6.17 9.57
CA PHE A 425 1.22 -7.56 10.05
C PHE A 425 1.55 -8.61 8.96
N VAL A 426 1.83 -8.17 7.74
CA VAL A 426 2.40 -9.01 6.67
C VAL A 426 3.73 -8.43 6.21
N PRO A 427 4.58 -9.19 5.50
CA PRO A 427 5.80 -8.66 4.91
C PRO A 427 5.53 -7.35 4.17
N THR A 428 6.20 -6.27 4.54
CA THR A 428 6.01 -4.93 3.98
C THR A 428 7.31 -4.47 3.33
N MET A 429 7.47 -4.83 2.05
CA MET A 429 8.69 -4.56 1.28
C MET A 429 8.79 -3.08 0.93
N LYS A 430 9.88 -2.41 1.31
CA LYS A 430 10.17 -1.02 0.95
C LYS A 430 10.97 -0.94 -0.33
N ILE A 431 10.42 -0.19 -1.30
CA ILE A 431 11.04 0.04 -2.60
C ILE A 431 11.46 1.51 -2.68
N ALA A 432 12.76 1.77 -2.65
CA ALA A 432 13.29 3.13 -2.74
C ALA A 432 13.12 3.70 -4.15
N THR A 433 12.65 4.96 -4.25
CA THR A 433 12.49 5.68 -5.51
C THR A 433 13.80 6.28 -6.02
N ASN A 434 14.77 6.47 -5.14
CA ASN A 434 16.03 7.13 -5.45
C ASN A 434 17.24 6.37 -4.85
N PRO A 435 18.44 6.51 -5.44
CA PRO A 435 19.61 5.77 -5.02
C PRO A 435 20.12 6.17 -3.63
N ASP A 436 19.99 7.45 -3.26
CA ASP A 436 20.51 7.99 -2.02
C ASP A 436 19.81 7.40 -0.80
N LEU A 437 18.48 7.26 -0.87
CA LEU A 437 17.71 6.59 0.16
C LEU A 437 18.17 5.13 0.31
N ALA A 438 18.27 4.40 -0.80
CA ALA A 438 18.68 3.00 -0.79
C ALA A 438 20.07 2.80 -0.16
N ARG A 439 21.05 3.65 -0.50
CA ARG A 439 22.40 3.61 0.06
C ARG A 439 22.42 3.96 1.54
N ARG A 440 21.67 4.97 1.96
CA ARG A 440 21.67 5.50 3.34
C ARG A 440 20.86 4.65 4.31
N LYS A 441 19.80 3.97 3.84
CA LYS A 441 18.84 3.23 4.68
C LYS A 441 18.72 1.75 4.27
N GLN A 442 19.84 1.09 4.10
CA GLN A 442 19.90 -0.33 3.73
C GLN A 442 19.17 -1.27 4.69
N ASN A 443 19.05 -0.87 5.96
CA ASN A 443 18.29 -1.60 6.97
C ASN A 443 16.78 -1.42 6.89
N TRP A 444 16.28 -0.48 6.06
CA TRP A 444 14.85 -0.27 5.83
C TRP A 444 14.39 -0.70 4.44
N ILE A 445 15.30 -0.62 3.45
CA ILE A 445 14.97 -0.78 2.04
C ILE A 445 15.26 -2.20 1.57
N ASP A 446 14.26 -2.82 0.95
CA ASP A 446 14.32 -4.18 0.39
C ASP A 446 14.79 -4.19 -1.07
N PHE A 447 14.45 -3.14 -1.83
CA PHE A 447 14.79 -3.02 -3.25
C PHE A 447 14.96 -1.54 -3.64
N SER A 448 15.88 -1.26 -4.59
CA SER A 448 16.11 0.09 -5.11
C SER A 448 15.66 0.21 -6.56
N ALA A 449 14.55 0.92 -6.81
CA ALA A 449 14.16 1.37 -8.13
C ALA A 449 14.95 2.61 -8.60
N GLY A 450 15.67 3.26 -7.68
CA GLY A 450 16.54 4.40 -7.99
C GLY A 450 17.63 4.10 -9.02
N GLN A 451 17.95 2.82 -9.24
CA GLN A 451 18.86 2.38 -10.31
C GLN A 451 18.40 2.81 -11.71
N LEU A 452 17.10 3.08 -11.90
CA LEU A 452 16.57 3.59 -13.18
C LEU A 452 17.11 4.98 -13.53
N VAL A 453 17.35 5.83 -12.53
CA VAL A 453 17.97 7.16 -12.74
C VAL A 453 19.50 7.08 -12.80
N GLU A 454 20.09 5.92 -12.52
CA GLU A 454 21.51 5.65 -12.67
C GLU A 454 21.84 4.92 -13.99
N GLY A 455 20.86 4.79 -14.89
CA GLY A 455 21.07 4.30 -16.25
C GLY A 455 20.67 2.84 -16.49
N ARG A 456 20.14 2.13 -15.47
CA ARG A 456 19.50 0.83 -15.68
C ARG A 456 18.14 1.00 -16.37
N THR A 457 17.72 -0.02 -17.09
CA THR A 457 16.44 -0.04 -17.80
C THR A 457 15.36 -0.77 -17.01
N MET A 458 14.08 -0.50 -17.33
CA MET A 458 12.96 -1.23 -16.76
C MET A 458 13.01 -2.73 -17.12
N GLN A 459 13.42 -3.05 -18.35
CA GLN A 459 13.57 -4.44 -18.83
C GLN A 459 14.59 -5.25 -18.01
N GLU A 460 15.60 -4.61 -17.47
CA GLU A 460 16.60 -5.25 -16.59
C GLU A 460 16.09 -5.38 -15.16
N LEU A 461 15.38 -4.36 -14.64
CA LEU A 461 14.98 -4.33 -13.26
C LEU A 461 13.73 -5.17 -12.95
N VAL A 462 12.77 -5.25 -13.85
CA VAL A 462 11.49 -5.96 -13.61
C VAL A 462 11.73 -7.44 -13.28
N PRO A 463 12.53 -8.21 -14.02
CA PRO A 463 12.80 -9.60 -13.64
C PRO A 463 13.44 -9.76 -12.27
N GLU A 464 14.41 -8.90 -11.92
CA GLU A 464 15.06 -8.92 -10.60
C GLU A 464 14.08 -8.58 -9.47
N PHE A 465 13.17 -7.63 -9.73
CA PHE A 465 12.15 -7.26 -8.75
C PHE A 465 11.11 -8.38 -8.57
N ILE A 466 10.69 -9.06 -9.66
CA ILE A 466 9.84 -10.25 -9.58
C ILE A 466 10.51 -11.32 -8.73
N ASP A 467 11.77 -11.64 -9.01
CA ASP A 467 12.52 -12.64 -8.25
C ASP A 467 12.63 -12.28 -6.77
N LYS A 468 12.84 -11.01 -6.46
CA LYS A 468 12.88 -10.51 -5.08
C LYS A 468 11.54 -10.69 -4.35
N VAL A 469 10.42 -10.32 -4.98
CA VAL A 469 9.09 -10.51 -4.40
C VAL A 469 8.78 -12.00 -4.17
N LEU A 470 9.10 -12.86 -5.14
CA LEU A 470 8.90 -14.31 -5.02
C LEU A 470 9.81 -14.92 -3.96
N SER A 471 11.02 -14.40 -3.75
CA SER A 471 11.90 -14.81 -2.66
C SER A 471 11.29 -14.48 -1.29
N VAL A 472 10.75 -13.26 -1.12
CA VAL A 472 10.03 -12.87 0.10
C VAL A 472 8.77 -13.71 0.30
N ALA A 473 8.01 -13.99 -0.76
CA ALA A 473 6.87 -14.90 -0.71
C ALA A 473 7.27 -16.32 -0.30
N SER A 474 8.49 -16.74 -0.60
CA SER A 474 9.05 -18.06 -0.30
C SER A 474 9.76 -18.16 1.06
N GLY A 475 9.78 -17.07 1.85
CA GLY A 475 10.28 -17.07 3.23
C GLY A 475 11.47 -16.16 3.51
N GLU A 476 12.03 -15.48 2.51
CA GLU A 476 12.99 -14.41 2.79
C GLU A 476 12.30 -13.31 3.61
N GLN A 477 12.92 -12.88 4.70
CA GLN A 477 12.38 -11.82 5.54
C GLN A 477 12.50 -10.45 4.84
N ALA A 478 11.42 -9.70 4.79
CA ALA A 478 11.47 -8.27 4.48
C ALA A 478 12.17 -7.51 5.62
N ARG A 479 12.71 -6.32 5.32
CA ARG A 479 13.43 -5.52 6.32
C ARG A 479 12.61 -5.16 7.54
N ASN A 480 11.31 -4.93 7.38
CA ASN A 480 10.42 -4.67 8.52
C ASN A 480 10.30 -5.89 9.46
N GLU A 481 10.30 -7.11 8.92
CA GLU A 481 10.26 -8.34 9.72
C GLU A 481 11.60 -8.56 10.42
N ALA A 482 12.71 -8.43 9.70
CA ALA A 482 14.05 -8.61 10.27
C ALA A 482 14.38 -7.62 11.40
N ASN A 483 13.73 -6.44 11.41
CA ASN A 483 13.90 -5.42 12.45
C ASN A 483 12.74 -5.40 13.47
N ASP A 484 11.77 -6.27 13.32
CA ASP A 484 10.55 -6.33 14.15
C ASP A 484 9.75 -5.01 14.17
N TYR A 485 9.70 -4.30 13.04
CA TYR A 485 8.89 -3.08 12.85
C TYR A 485 7.53 -3.47 12.29
N ARG A 486 6.59 -3.81 13.18
CA ARG A 486 5.30 -4.39 12.80
C ARG A 486 4.19 -3.78 13.65
N GLU A 487 3.25 -3.11 13.00
CA GLU A 487 2.16 -2.42 13.68
C GLU A 487 0.86 -2.55 12.89
N ILE A 488 -0.28 -2.45 13.56
CA ILE A 488 -1.59 -2.31 12.93
C ILE A 488 -2.24 -0.99 13.34
N SER A 489 -3.07 -0.46 12.45
CA SER A 489 -3.92 0.69 12.77
C SER A 489 -5.27 0.53 12.08
N ILE A 490 -6.34 0.76 12.83
CA ILE A 490 -7.72 0.61 12.36
C ILE A 490 -8.30 1.99 12.10
N PHE A 491 -8.96 2.17 10.95
CA PHE A 491 -9.58 3.43 10.58
C PHE A 491 -10.71 3.79 11.55
N LYS A 492 -10.65 5.00 12.07
CA LYS A 492 -11.64 5.58 12.98
C LYS A 492 -12.00 6.98 12.53
N ASN A 493 -13.28 7.26 12.39
CA ASN A 493 -13.80 8.57 12.02
C ASN A 493 -14.93 9.09 12.92
N GLY A 494 -15.43 8.26 13.83
CA GLY A 494 -16.52 8.60 14.74
C GLY A 494 -16.08 9.01 16.14
N VAL A 495 -17.07 9.27 16.99
CA VAL A 495 -16.86 9.60 18.42
C VAL A 495 -16.51 8.36 19.24
N THR A 496 -15.77 8.59 20.33
CA THR A 496 -15.52 7.58 21.36
C THR A 496 -16.40 7.90 22.56
N LEU A 497 -17.05 6.86 23.17
CA LEU A 497 -17.86 7.00 24.39
C LEU A 497 -16.98 7.28 25.61
#